data_a872a418710a6b3022ef24d7551d4eda
#
_entry.id   a872a418710a6b3022ef24d7551d4eda
#
_cell.length_a   1.000
_cell.length_b   1.000
_cell.length_c   1.000
_cell.angle_alpha   90.00
_cell.angle_beta   90.00
_cell.angle_gamma   90.00
#
_symmetry.space_group_name_H-M   'P 1'
#
loop_
_entity.id
_entity.type
_entity.pdbx_description
1 polymer ?
#
loop_
_entity_poly.entity_id
_entity_poly.type
_entity_poly.pdbx_seq_one_letter_code
_entity_poly.pdbx_strand_id
1 'polypeptide(L)'
;MEYGYDEDWTFAGIHPDSYMSQDNYIRNRKTQSLELRFLSNESSRLFSNSTDWLFGVYTLNNDEGLRREYTYLTSDFYSDYTFDTAAAFFQLDSMLSEKLTLETGIRVERRDTTYQDSEMLSFSPSETLWGGRVAIKYLLNSNSMAYASIARGYKAGGFNTDGTLDADLREFDEEFLIEYELGVKSNLLDNTLHLKAALFHDDRNEQQVKSSTGRIRANGSTEFIDFIGNAAEGTNNGVEFEAVWYPSERLGLTASLGLLDATFDSFLNSKNQDLSGRDQAHAPGYMAHLAVDYNVGAWSIAGSLDAKDDFYFSDSHHVQSDPYELLNMRVSYSTERWSLSLWGRNLTDQDYAVRGFFFGEFGNDPRKGYAPEPYLQFGEPRIIGVTYEVQL
;
A
#
# COMPACT_ATOMS: atom_id res chain seq x y z
N MET A 1 20.81 6.24 0.61
CA MET A 1 20.12 6.08 1.92
C MET A 1 20.88 5.02 2.67
N GLU A 2 21.20 5.27 3.93
CA GLU A 2 21.84 4.30 4.83
C GLU A 2 20.83 4.01 5.93
N TYR A 3 20.62 2.73 6.22
CA TYR A 3 19.82 2.28 7.36
C TYR A 3 20.44 1.00 7.89
N GLY A 4 20.43 0.85 9.19
CA GLY A 4 20.88 -0.33 9.88
C GLY A 4 20.13 -0.48 11.18
N TYR A 5 20.25 -1.63 11.78
CA TYR A 5 19.78 -1.89 13.12
C TYR A 5 20.77 -2.80 13.84
N ASP A 6 20.94 -2.51 15.11
CA ASP A 6 21.71 -3.35 16.01
C ASP A 6 20.71 -4.24 16.75
N GLU A 7 20.82 -5.54 16.53
CA GLU A 7 20.06 -6.51 17.29
C GLU A 7 20.82 -6.87 18.56
N ASP A 8 20.47 -6.27 19.68
CA ASP A 8 20.94 -6.69 20.99
C ASP A 8 19.93 -7.65 21.62
N TRP A 9 20.20 -8.95 21.48
CA TRP A 9 19.43 -10.01 22.12
C TRP A 9 20.02 -10.39 23.47
N THR A 10 20.70 -9.49 24.15
CA THR A 10 21.13 -9.70 25.52
C THR A 10 19.89 -9.80 26.40
N PHE A 11 19.42 -11.01 26.60
CA PHE A 11 18.49 -11.33 27.67
C PHE A 11 19.21 -11.05 28.99
N ALA A 12 19.04 -9.83 29.50
CA ALA A 12 19.74 -9.30 30.63
C ALA A 12 19.78 -10.33 31.80
N GLY A 13 20.95 -10.78 32.16
CA GLY A 13 21.20 -11.70 33.23
C GLY A 13 21.31 -13.20 32.87
N ILE A 14 21.08 -13.58 31.60
CA ILE A 14 21.22 -14.98 31.16
C ILE A 14 22.47 -15.17 30.29
N HIS A 15 22.75 -14.25 29.39
CA HIS A 15 23.94 -14.27 28.52
C HIS A 15 24.48 -12.84 28.34
N PRO A 16 25.17 -12.27 29.32
CA PRO A 16 25.59 -10.86 29.28
C PRO A 16 26.57 -10.52 28.15
N ASP A 17 27.21 -11.50 27.54
CA ASP A 17 28.26 -11.24 26.53
C ASP A 17 28.11 -12.03 25.21
N SER A 18 26.96 -12.69 24.97
CA SER A 18 26.97 -13.72 23.93
C SER A 18 26.08 -13.44 22.71
N TYR A 19 25.35 -12.30 22.63
CA TYR A 19 24.49 -12.03 21.50
C TYR A 19 24.43 -10.53 21.18
N MET A 20 25.45 -10.04 20.54
CA MET A 20 25.36 -8.82 19.74
C MET A 20 25.45 -9.24 18.28
N SER A 21 24.38 -9.20 17.54
CA SER A 21 24.42 -9.25 16.10
C SER A 21 24.16 -7.85 15.54
N GLN A 22 25.00 -7.46 14.62
CA GLN A 22 24.80 -6.25 13.83
C GLN A 22 24.37 -6.67 12.44
N ASP A 23 23.34 -6.05 11.90
CA ASP A 23 22.89 -6.19 10.52
C ASP A 23 22.67 -4.80 9.95
N ASN A 24 23.61 -4.33 9.15
CA ASN A 24 23.62 -2.98 8.61
C ASN A 24 23.50 -3.04 7.09
N TYR A 25 22.47 -2.34 6.55
CA TYR A 25 22.21 -2.22 5.12
C TYR A 25 22.56 -0.83 4.63
N ILE A 26 23.63 -0.71 3.87
CA ILE A 26 24.06 0.53 3.26
C ILE A 26 23.62 0.50 1.80
N ARG A 27 22.60 1.29 1.46
CA ARG A 27 22.03 1.37 0.11
C ARG A 27 22.35 2.68 -0.56
N ASN A 28 22.82 2.59 -1.78
CA ASN A 28 22.99 3.72 -2.67
C ASN A 28 22.04 3.54 -3.86
N ARG A 29 21.17 4.52 -4.11
CA ARG A 29 20.23 4.48 -5.22
C ARG A 29 20.32 5.75 -6.04
N LYS A 30 20.38 5.57 -7.35
CA LYS A 30 20.30 6.63 -8.34
C LYS A 30 19.18 6.33 -9.32
N THR A 31 18.22 7.23 -9.42
CA THR A 31 17.07 7.09 -10.32
C THR A 31 17.03 8.30 -11.23
N GLN A 32 16.82 8.06 -12.53
CA GLN A 32 16.64 9.09 -13.56
C GLN A 32 15.41 8.73 -14.39
N SER A 33 14.53 9.68 -14.65
CA SER A 33 13.35 9.47 -15.49
C SER A 33 13.10 10.65 -16.41
N LEU A 34 12.52 10.36 -17.56
CA LEU A 34 12.05 11.35 -18.53
C LEU A 34 10.69 10.91 -19.05
N GLU A 35 9.75 11.84 -19.09
CA GLU A 35 8.45 11.64 -19.70
C GLU A 35 8.14 12.79 -20.64
N LEU A 36 7.64 12.45 -21.83
CA LEU A 36 7.13 13.39 -22.81
C LEU A 36 5.68 13.06 -23.11
N ARG A 37 4.79 14.05 -23.01
CA ARG A 37 3.36 13.92 -23.31
C ARG A 37 2.95 14.88 -24.41
N PHE A 38 2.13 14.39 -25.32
CA PHE A 38 1.46 15.13 -26.37
C PHE A 38 -0.04 14.99 -26.12
N LEU A 39 -0.73 16.13 -26.05
CA LEU A 39 -2.16 16.19 -25.80
C LEU A 39 -2.86 16.87 -26.96
N SER A 40 -4.06 16.44 -27.28
CA SER A 40 -4.94 17.20 -28.19
C SER A 40 -5.30 18.56 -27.60
N ASN A 41 -5.57 19.48 -28.49
CA ASN A 41 -6.28 20.71 -28.20
C ASN A 41 -7.55 20.78 -29.08
N GLU A 42 -8.36 21.80 -28.93
CA GLU A 42 -9.64 21.92 -29.66
C GLU A 42 -9.48 21.74 -31.19
N SER A 43 -8.37 22.16 -31.78
CA SER A 43 -8.13 22.07 -33.22
C SER A 43 -7.54 20.73 -33.68
N SER A 44 -7.05 19.92 -32.77
CA SER A 44 -6.38 18.64 -33.04
C SER A 44 -7.12 17.41 -32.50
N ARG A 45 -8.36 17.59 -32.04
CA ARG A 45 -9.29 16.50 -31.72
C ARG A 45 -9.54 15.61 -32.93
N LEU A 46 -9.71 14.32 -32.67
CA LEU A 46 -10.05 13.34 -33.71
C LEU A 46 -11.56 13.21 -33.91
N PHE A 47 -11.96 12.51 -34.98
CA PHE A 47 -13.34 12.13 -35.28
C PHE A 47 -14.35 13.31 -35.18
N SER A 48 -14.12 14.35 -35.99
CA SER A 48 -14.97 15.55 -36.02
C SER A 48 -15.08 16.27 -34.69
N ASN A 49 -13.98 16.42 -33.99
CA ASN A 49 -13.85 17.07 -32.69
C ASN A 49 -14.53 16.34 -31.52
N SER A 50 -14.88 15.06 -31.66
CA SER A 50 -15.51 14.30 -30.58
C SER A 50 -14.53 13.60 -29.64
N THR A 51 -13.23 13.51 -30.01
CA THR A 51 -12.27 12.68 -29.28
C THR A 51 -11.01 13.45 -28.93
N ASP A 52 -10.76 13.62 -27.67
CA ASP A 52 -9.48 14.03 -27.14
C ASP A 52 -8.52 12.85 -27.11
N TRP A 53 -7.23 13.14 -27.31
CA TRP A 53 -6.20 12.11 -27.27
C TRP A 53 -4.97 12.58 -26.48
N LEU A 54 -4.31 11.61 -25.88
CA LEU A 54 -3.02 11.76 -25.24
C LEU A 54 -2.10 10.63 -25.74
N PHE A 55 -0.88 11.01 -26.11
CA PHE A 55 0.20 10.07 -26.39
C PHE A 55 1.41 10.44 -25.55
N GLY A 56 2.05 9.45 -24.94
CA GLY A 56 3.24 9.68 -24.14
C GLY A 56 4.30 8.59 -24.32
N VAL A 57 5.53 8.98 -24.07
CA VAL A 57 6.68 8.10 -23.94
C VAL A 57 7.37 8.35 -22.63
N TYR A 58 7.86 7.29 -22.01
CA TYR A 58 8.49 7.31 -20.71
C TYR A 58 9.76 6.45 -20.70
N THR A 59 10.78 6.92 -20.01
CA THR A 59 11.96 6.12 -19.72
C THR A 59 12.37 6.32 -18.27
N LEU A 60 12.86 5.26 -17.66
CA LEU A 60 13.39 5.24 -16.30
C LEU A 60 14.64 4.38 -16.28
N ASN A 61 15.70 4.90 -15.69
CA ASN A 61 16.90 4.16 -15.31
C ASN A 61 17.03 4.18 -13.79
N ASN A 62 17.31 3.04 -13.19
CA ASN A 62 17.55 2.91 -11.76
C ASN A 62 18.80 2.07 -11.53
N ASP A 63 19.72 2.62 -10.73
CA ASP A 63 20.89 1.93 -10.21
C ASP A 63 20.75 1.81 -8.69
N GLU A 64 20.88 0.61 -8.15
CA GLU A 64 20.90 0.37 -6.70
C GLU A 64 22.08 -0.54 -6.33
N GLY A 65 23.00 -0.01 -5.52
CA GLY A 65 24.05 -0.78 -4.85
C GLY A 65 23.66 -1.05 -3.41
N LEU A 66 23.89 -2.27 -2.94
CA LEU A 66 23.76 -2.68 -1.55
C LEU A 66 25.11 -3.16 -1.03
N ARG A 67 25.50 -2.69 0.17
CA ARG A 67 26.47 -3.32 1.04
C ARG A 67 25.76 -3.72 2.33
N ARG A 68 25.85 -5.00 2.69
CA ARG A 68 25.33 -5.53 3.95
C ARG A 68 26.48 -5.98 4.83
N GLU A 69 26.59 -5.38 6.00
CA GLU A 69 27.52 -5.75 7.06
C GLU A 69 26.73 -6.55 8.10
N TYR A 70 26.93 -7.84 8.11
CA TYR A 70 26.18 -8.73 9.00
C TYR A 70 27.11 -9.64 9.78
N THR A 71 26.95 -9.67 11.11
CA THR A 71 27.82 -10.39 12.06
C THR A 71 28.00 -11.87 11.70
N TYR A 72 27.02 -12.49 11.07
CA TYR A 72 27.07 -13.92 10.71
C TYR A 72 27.60 -14.21 9.30
N LEU A 73 27.90 -13.17 8.52
CA LEU A 73 28.61 -13.34 7.25
C LEU A 73 30.12 -13.38 7.47
N THR A 74 30.81 -14.15 6.66
CA THR A 74 32.31 -14.24 6.70
C THR A 74 32.98 -13.01 6.09
N SER A 75 32.26 -12.29 5.24
CA SER A 75 32.62 -11.01 4.59
C SER A 75 31.36 -10.22 4.30
N ASP A 76 31.50 -8.91 4.11
CA ASP A 76 30.38 -8.08 3.69
C ASP A 76 29.78 -8.61 2.40
N PHE A 77 28.46 -8.59 2.32
CA PHE A 77 27.74 -8.91 1.11
C PHE A 77 27.53 -7.65 0.27
N TYR A 78 27.70 -7.77 -1.05
CA TYR A 78 27.47 -6.70 -2.01
C TYR A 78 26.52 -7.19 -3.10
N SER A 79 25.61 -6.31 -3.52
CA SER A 79 24.83 -6.53 -4.74
C SER A 79 24.64 -5.24 -5.51
N ASP A 80 24.61 -5.38 -6.83
CA ASP A 80 24.25 -4.33 -7.78
C ASP A 80 22.97 -4.75 -8.50
N TYR A 81 21.98 -3.88 -8.47
CA TYR A 81 20.68 -4.07 -9.11
C TYR A 81 20.36 -2.87 -9.98
N THR A 82 20.27 -3.09 -11.27
CA THR A 82 19.94 -2.05 -12.24
C THR A 82 18.73 -2.45 -13.06
N PHE A 83 17.93 -1.48 -13.44
CA PHE A 83 16.92 -1.70 -14.47
C PHE A 83 16.69 -0.46 -15.31
N ASP A 84 16.45 -0.72 -16.60
CA ASP A 84 16.05 0.25 -17.59
C ASP A 84 14.63 -0.03 -18.04
N THR A 85 13.78 1.00 -18.03
CA THR A 85 12.41 0.93 -18.47
C THR A 85 12.19 1.89 -19.65
N ALA A 86 11.54 1.40 -20.70
CA ALA A 86 11.02 2.22 -21.78
C ALA A 86 9.54 1.89 -22.01
N ALA A 87 8.68 2.90 -22.01
CA ALA A 87 7.25 2.72 -22.20
C ALA A 87 6.66 3.72 -23.19
N ALA A 88 5.61 3.28 -23.87
CA ALA A 88 4.72 4.13 -24.64
C ALA A 88 3.28 3.94 -24.15
N PHE A 89 2.51 5.02 -24.11
CA PHE A 89 1.11 4.97 -23.69
C PHE A 89 0.25 5.90 -24.53
N PHE A 90 -1.00 5.50 -24.67
CA PHE A 90 -1.97 6.22 -25.48
C PHE A 90 -3.34 6.18 -24.79
N GLN A 91 -4.07 7.30 -24.82
CA GLN A 91 -5.43 7.42 -24.30
C GLN A 91 -6.31 8.17 -25.28
N LEU A 92 -7.57 7.76 -25.34
CA LEU A 92 -8.65 8.42 -26.05
C LEU A 92 -9.81 8.68 -25.11
N ASP A 93 -10.34 9.91 -25.14
CA ASP A 93 -11.56 10.31 -24.49
C ASP A 93 -12.58 10.73 -25.57
N SER A 94 -13.50 9.83 -25.90
CA SER A 94 -14.40 9.95 -27.04
C SER A 94 -15.83 10.26 -26.58
N MET A 95 -16.35 11.42 -26.91
CA MET A 95 -17.77 11.75 -26.75
C MET A 95 -18.57 11.04 -27.83
N LEU A 96 -19.25 9.93 -27.49
CA LEU A 96 -20.10 9.18 -28.40
C LEU A 96 -21.48 9.86 -28.58
N SER A 97 -21.92 10.60 -27.57
CA SER A 97 -23.09 11.46 -27.58
C SER A 97 -22.95 12.54 -26.52
N GLU A 98 -23.95 13.46 -26.40
CA GLU A 98 -23.99 14.48 -25.34
C GLU A 98 -23.94 13.88 -23.91
N LYS A 99 -24.33 12.62 -23.77
CA LYS A 99 -24.40 11.94 -22.45
C LYS A 99 -23.44 10.78 -22.30
N LEU A 100 -22.83 10.31 -23.37
CA LEU A 100 -22.05 9.08 -23.37
C LEU A 100 -20.62 9.36 -23.80
N THR A 101 -19.66 9.04 -22.92
CA THR A 101 -18.22 9.13 -23.18
C THR A 101 -17.60 7.75 -23.06
N LEU A 102 -16.76 7.40 -24.01
CA LEU A 102 -15.89 6.22 -23.98
C LEU A 102 -14.45 6.67 -23.73
N GLU A 103 -13.86 6.17 -22.68
CA GLU A 103 -12.44 6.33 -22.36
C GLU A 103 -11.71 5.02 -22.65
N THR A 104 -10.60 5.09 -23.39
CA THR A 104 -9.75 3.92 -23.65
C THR A 104 -8.30 4.32 -23.47
N GLY A 105 -7.52 3.46 -22.84
CA GLY A 105 -6.09 3.69 -22.63
C GLY A 105 -5.31 2.39 -22.69
N ILE A 106 -4.08 2.47 -23.18
CA ILE A 106 -3.12 1.37 -23.19
C ILE A 106 -1.72 1.90 -22.87
N ARG A 107 -0.96 1.12 -22.14
CA ARG A 107 0.47 1.30 -21.89
C ARG A 107 1.19 -0.01 -22.20
N VAL A 108 2.29 0.08 -22.93
CA VAL A 108 3.22 -1.02 -23.13
C VAL A 108 4.58 -0.58 -22.65
N GLU A 109 5.22 -1.43 -21.90
CA GLU A 109 6.49 -1.17 -21.23
C GLU A 109 7.44 -2.33 -21.45
N ARG A 110 8.68 -2.02 -21.79
CA ARG A 110 9.79 -2.95 -21.76
C ARG A 110 10.69 -2.60 -20.59
N ARG A 111 11.04 -3.61 -19.81
CA ARG A 111 11.96 -3.49 -18.70
C ARG A 111 13.08 -4.51 -18.86
N ASP A 112 14.30 -4.01 -18.90
CA ASP A 112 15.52 -4.81 -18.92
C ASP A 112 16.20 -4.66 -17.54
N THR A 113 16.44 -5.77 -16.87
CA THR A 113 16.93 -5.79 -15.48
C THR A 113 18.26 -6.55 -15.43
N THR A 114 19.17 -6.10 -14.58
CA THR A 114 20.42 -6.78 -14.30
C THR A 114 20.64 -6.83 -12.80
N TYR A 115 20.96 -8.01 -12.29
CA TYR A 115 21.38 -8.23 -10.91
C TYR A 115 22.69 -9.02 -10.87
N GLN A 116 23.58 -8.63 -9.99
CA GLN A 116 24.79 -9.40 -9.66
C GLN A 116 25.15 -9.20 -8.19
N ASP A 117 25.78 -10.20 -7.57
CA ASP A 117 26.20 -10.11 -6.19
C ASP A 117 27.58 -10.74 -5.92
N SER A 118 28.07 -10.55 -4.70
CA SER A 118 29.37 -11.05 -4.24
C SER A 118 29.44 -12.58 -4.09
N GLU A 119 28.31 -13.28 -4.17
CA GLU A 119 28.22 -14.74 -4.20
C GLU A 119 28.23 -15.32 -5.61
N MET A 120 28.53 -14.48 -6.61
CA MET A 120 28.61 -14.82 -8.03
C MET A 120 27.25 -15.19 -8.67
N LEU A 121 26.14 -14.81 -8.05
CA LEU A 121 24.84 -14.89 -8.70
C LEU A 121 24.67 -13.71 -9.66
N SER A 122 24.14 -14.01 -10.84
CA SER A 122 23.85 -13.00 -11.87
C SER A 122 22.60 -13.37 -12.63
N PHE A 123 21.70 -12.39 -12.80
CA PHE A 123 20.43 -12.52 -13.52
C PHE A 123 20.27 -11.33 -14.47
N SER A 124 19.65 -11.53 -15.62
CA SER A 124 19.43 -10.47 -16.62
C SER A 124 18.10 -10.68 -17.36
N PRO A 125 16.97 -10.73 -16.65
CA PRO A 125 15.68 -10.88 -17.32
C PRO A 125 15.28 -9.61 -18.07
N SER A 126 14.40 -9.83 -19.05
CA SER A 126 13.83 -8.81 -19.88
C SER A 126 12.34 -9.07 -20.03
N GLU A 127 11.52 -8.13 -19.57
CA GLU A 127 10.08 -8.27 -19.50
C GLU A 127 9.39 -7.31 -20.46
N THR A 128 8.24 -7.70 -21.00
CA THR A 128 7.34 -6.80 -21.70
C THR A 128 6.01 -6.79 -21.00
N LEU A 129 5.73 -5.70 -20.33
CA LEU A 129 4.57 -5.48 -19.51
C LEU A 129 3.52 -4.67 -20.29
N TRP A 130 2.25 -4.90 -20.01
CA TRP A 130 1.22 -4.07 -20.58
C TRP A 130 0.06 -3.88 -19.61
N GLY A 131 -0.55 -2.72 -19.66
CA GLY A 131 -1.75 -2.38 -18.93
C GLY A 131 -2.68 -1.56 -19.79
N GLY A 132 -3.94 -1.51 -19.43
CA GLY A 132 -4.91 -0.72 -20.17
C GLY A 132 -6.22 -0.60 -19.43
N ARG A 133 -7.06 0.33 -19.90
CA ARG A 133 -8.39 0.58 -19.34
C ARG A 133 -9.36 0.88 -20.46
N VAL A 134 -10.57 0.36 -20.33
CA VAL A 134 -11.74 0.78 -21.09
C VAL A 134 -12.82 1.16 -20.09
N ALA A 135 -13.35 2.40 -20.20
CA ALA A 135 -14.42 2.87 -19.35
C ALA A 135 -15.51 3.56 -20.20
N ILE A 136 -16.74 3.30 -19.83
CA ILE A 136 -17.91 3.98 -20.38
C ILE A 136 -18.54 4.84 -19.28
N LYS A 137 -18.75 6.12 -19.57
CA LYS A 137 -19.33 7.11 -18.65
C LYS A 137 -20.64 7.61 -19.22
N TYR A 138 -21.71 7.58 -18.43
CA TYR A 138 -23.03 8.02 -18.83
C TYR A 138 -23.55 9.11 -17.90
N LEU A 139 -23.85 10.28 -18.45
CA LEU A 139 -24.49 11.38 -17.73
C LEU A 139 -25.98 11.07 -17.53
N LEU A 140 -26.34 10.69 -16.31
CA LEU A 140 -27.75 10.47 -15.91
C LEU A 140 -28.54 11.80 -16.02
N ASN A 141 -27.88 12.86 -15.53
CA ASN A 141 -28.36 14.25 -15.62
C ASN A 141 -27.12 15.19 -15.51
N SER A 142 -27.35 16.51 -15.41
CA SER A 142 -26.27 17.51 -15.29
C SER A 142 -25.38 17.33 -14.06
N ASN A 143 -25.84 16.63 -13.04
CA ASN A 143 -25.21 16.57 -11.72
C ASN A 143 -24.83 15.14 -11.33
N SER A 144 -25.15 14.15 -12.15
CA SER A 144 -24.93 12.74 -11.84
C SER A 144 -24.42 11.98 -13.04
N MET A 145 -23.41 11.13 -12.80
CA MET A 145 -22.79 10.28 -13.80
C MET A 145 -22.65 8.86 -13.24
N ALA A 146 -23.02 7.87 -14.04
CA ALA A 146 -22.68 6.47 -13.82
C ALA A 146 -21.54 6.06 -14.75
N TYR A 147 -20.74 5.09 -14.34
CA TYR A 147 -19.68 4.56 -15.18
C TYR A 147 -19.48 3.06 -14.92
N ALA A 148 -18.93 2.39 -15.93
CA ALA A 148 -18.40 1.04 -15.82
C ALA A 148 -17.01 1.01 -16.44
N SER A 149 -16.09 0.27 -15.87
CA SER A 149 -14.74 0.10 -16.42
C SER A 149 -14.21 -1.32 -16.26
N ILE A 150 -13.31 -1.67 -17.17
CA ILE A 150 -12.45 -2.84 -17.09
C ILE A 150 -11.03 -2.32 -17.24
N ALA A 151 -10.14 -2.70 -16.31
CA ALA A 151 -8.74 -2.30 -16.34
C ALA A 151 -7.82 -3.52 -16.12
N ARG A 152 -6.68 -3.52 -16.78
CA ARG A 152 -5.56 -4.42 -16.47
C ARG A 152 -4.42 -3.60 -15.92
N GLY A 153 -4.06 -3.86 -14.66
CA GLY A 153 -2.87 -3.35 -14.01
C GLY A 153 -1.76 -4.41 -13.99
N TYR A 154 -0.52 -3.99 -13.81
CA TYR A 154 0.63 -4.87 -13.66
C TYR A 154 1.65 -4.31 -12.67
N LYS A 155 2.43 -5.21 -12.10
CA LYS A 155 3.59 -4.92 -11.27
C LYS A 155 4.75 -5.77 -11.77
N ALA A 156 5.88 -5.14 -12.09
CA ALA A 156 7.02 -5.82 -12.65
C ALA A 156 7.61 -6.85 -11.68
N GLY A 157 8.25 -7.86 -12.21
CA GLY A 157 9.10 -8.78 -11.49
C GLY A 157 10.34 -8.09 -10.93
N GLY A 158 11.16 -8.83 -10.20
CA GLY A 158 12.35 -8.28 -9.56
C GLY A 158 13.18 -9.31 -8.83
N PHE A 159 14.04 -8.80 -7.95
CA PHE A 159 14.99 -9.62 -7.18
C PHE A 159 14.89 -9.34 -5.69
N ASN A 160 15.01 -10.39 -4.92
CA ASN A 160 15.29 -10.35 -3.51
C ASN A 160 16.80 -10.12 -3.32
N THR A 161 17.18 -8.93 -2.90
CA THR A 161 18.58 -8.51 -2.81
C THR A 161 19.28 -8.96 -1.52
N ASP A 162 18.69 -9.88 -0.77
CA ASP A 162 19.27 -10.44 0.45
C ASP A 162 20.21 -11.60 0.10
N GLY A 163 21.48 -11.46 0.44
CA GLY A 163 22.53 -12.43 0.17
C GLY A 163 22.39 -13.78 0.87
N THR A 164 21.49 -13.90 1.83
CA THR A 164 21.27 -15.13 2.59
C THR A 164 20.22 -16.05 1.95
N LEU A 165 19.51 -15.59 0.93
CA LEU A 165 18.46 -16.33 0.26
C LEU A 165 19.03 -17.39 -0.71
N ASP A 166 18.37 -18.55 -0.81
CA ASP A 166 18.72 -19.56 -1.81
C ASP A 166 18.48 -19.01 -3.24
N ALA A 167 19.24 -19.50 -4.21
CA ALA A 167 19.25 -18.93 -5.56
C ALA A 167 17.89 -18.99 -6.27
N ASP A 168 17.10 -20.02 -6.01
CA ASP A 168 15.77 -20.25 -6.55
C ASP A 168 14.68 -19.29 -5.99
N LEU A 169 14.97 -18.63 -4.86
CA LEU A 169 14.07 -17.64 -4.26
C LEU A 169 14.53 -16.18 -4.53
N ARG A 170 15.59 -15.99 -5.31
CA ARG A 170 16.15 -14.65 -5.58
C ARG A 170 15.32 -13.86 -6.57
N GLU A 171 14.76 -14.51 -7.58
CA GLU A 171 13.96 -13.90 -8.64
C GLU A 171 12.47 -14.13 -8.37
N PHE A 172 11.65 -13.12 -8.71
CA PHE A 172 10.20 -13.20 -8.72
C PHE A 172 9.65 -12.53 -9.98
N ASP A 173 8.57 -13.11 -10.50
CA ASP A 173 7.94 -12.71 -11.75
C ASP A 173 6.98 -11.52 -11.60
N GLU A 174 6.44 -11.03 -12.72
CA GLU A 174 5.41 -10.00 -12.76
C GLU A 174 4.11 -10.46 -12.08
N GLU A 175 3.42 -9.53 -11.42
CA GLU A 175 2.04 -9.70 -10.96
C GLU A 175 1.13 -8.87 -11.87
N PHE A 176 -0.07 -9.35 -12.17
CA PHE A 176 -1.08 -8.55 -12.84
C PHE A 176 -2.47 -8.75 -12.22
N LEU A 177 -3.32 -7.75 -12.37
CA LEU A 177 -4.71 -7.81 -11.97
C LEU A 177 -5.62 -7.38 -13.11
N ILE A 178 -6.85 -7.90 -13.11
CA ILE A 178 -7.96 -7.42 -13.92
C ILE A 178 -9.03 -6.92 -12.98
N GLU A 179 -9.36 -5.63 -13.10
CA GLU A 179 -10.39 -4.96 -12.32
C GLU A 179 -11.64 -4.74 -13.17
N TYR A 180 -12.79 -5.03 -12.58
CA TYR A 180 -14.10 -4.67 -13.08
C TYR A 180 -14.74 -3.71 -12.06
N GLU A 181 -15.07 -2.50 -12.49
CA GLU A 181 -15.65 -1.48 -11.61
C GLU A 181 -16.96 -0.92 -12.19
N LEU A 182 -17.94 -0.73 -11.33
CA LEU A 182 -19.18 -0.04 -11.62
C LEU A 182 -19.41 1.04 -10.56
N GLY A 183 -19.60 2.29 -10.98
CA GLY A 183 -19.75 3.35 -10.01
C GLY A 183 -20.69 4.47 -10.43
N VAL A 184 -21.00 5.32 -9.45
CA VAL A 184 -21.80 6.53 -9.61
C VAL A 184 -21.15 7.69 -8.85
N LYS A 185 -21.19 8.88 -9.47
CA LYS A 185 -20.78 10.16 -8.87
C LYS A 185 -21.91 11.15 -9.03
N SER A 186 -22.30 11.82 -7.94
CA SER A 186 -23.43 12.75 -7.94
C SER A 186 -23.16 13.97 -7.09
N ASN A 187 -23.58 15.14 -7.60
CA ASN A 187 -23.66 16.39 -6.87
C ASN A 187 -25.13 16.73 -6.68
N LEU A 188 -25.64 16.64 -5.48
CA LEU A 188 -27.05 16.76 -5.13
C LEU A 188 -27.28 17.98 -4.24
N LEU A 189 -28.58 18.32 -3.98
CA LEU A 189 -28.98 19.38 -3.08
C LEU A 189 -28.28 20.71 -3.40
N ASP A 190 -28.41 21.17 -4.66
CA ASP A 190 -27.76 22.39 -5.16
C ASP A 190 -26.23 22.41 -4.93
N ASN A 191 -25.57 21.28 -5.19
CA ASN A 191 -24.13 21.04 -5.00
C ASN A 191 -23.65 21.08 -3.55
N THR A 192 -24.52 20.98 -2.57
CA THR A 192 -24.13 20.88 -1.16
C THR A 192 -23.82 19.45 -0.72
N LEU A 193 -24.25 18.44 -1.46
CA LEU A 193 -24.01 17.03 -1.18
C LEU A 193 -23.29 16.36 -2.35
N HIS A 194 -22.07 15.88 -2.10
CA HIS A 194 -21.26 15.12 -3.04
C HIS A 194 -21.26 13.65 -2.63
N LEU A 195 -21.68 12.77 -3.53
CA LEU A 195 -21.73 11.32 -3.31
C LEU A 195 -20.87 10.61 -4.35
N LYS A 196 -20.15 9.58 -3.91
CA LYS A 196 -19.52 8.59 -4.76
C LYS A 196 -19.81 7.21 -4.21
N ALA A 197 -20.12 6.27 -5.09
CA ALA A 197 -20.21 4.86 -4.75
C ALA A 197 -19.62 4.04 -5.88
N ALA A 198 -18.91 2.96 -5.53
CA ALA A 198 -18.34 2.01 -6.46
C ALA A 198 -18.53 0.58 -5.93
N LEU A 199 -18.66 -0.36 -6.87
CA LEU A 199 -18.56 -1.79 -6.68
C LEU A 199 -17.39 -2.24 -7.54
N PHE A 200 -16.51 -3.08 -7.01
CA PHE A 200 -15.39 -3.60 -7.77
C PHE A 200 -15.17 -5.09 -7.54
N HIS A 201 -14.54 -5.70 -8.51
CA HIS A 201 -14.06 -7.07 -8.49
C HIS A 201 -12.71 -7.12 -9.17
N ASP A 202 -11.69 -7.64 -8.46
CA ASP A 202 -10.32 -7.78 -8.94
C ASP A 202 -9.94 -9.25 -8.97
N ASP A 203 -9.48 -9.72 -10.13
CA ASP A 203 -8.76 -11.00 -10.28
C ASP A 203 -7.25 -10.72 -10.25
N ARG A 204 -6.54 -11.20 -9.24
CA ARG A 204 -5.09 -11.04 -9.07
C ARG A 204 -4.39 -12.34 -9.41
N ASN A 205 -3.43 -12.25 -10.33
CA ASN A 205 -2.67 -13.39 -10.83
C ASN A 205 -1.18 -13.20 -10.57
N GLU A 206 -0.47 -14.28 -10.27
CA GLU A 206 0.96 -14.29 -9.92
C GLU A 206 1.26 -13.29 -8.79
N GLN A 207 0.39 -13.26 -7.79
CA GLN A 207 0.45 -12.28 -6.71
C GLN A 207 1.80 -12.35 -5.99
N GLN A 208 2.49 -11.22 -5.95
CA GLN A 208 3.75 -11.06 -5.23
C GLN A 208 3.48 -10.92 -3.73
N VAL A 209 3.75 -11.99 -2.99
CA VAL A 209 3.50 -12.07 -1.55
C VAL A 209 4.82 -12.00 -0.79
N LYS A 210 4.87 -11.15 0.23
CA LYS A 210 6.00 -11.13 1.16
C LYS A 210 5.91 -12.31 2.10
N SER A 211 6.89 -13.19 2.01
CA SER A 211 7.03 -14.37 2.84
C SER A 211 8.29 -14.31 3.69
N SER A 212 8.38 -15.16 4.69
CA SER A 212 9.61 -15.35 5.46
C SER A 212 9.88 -16.84 5.67
N THR A 213 11.14 -17.19 5.69
CA THR A 213 11.59 -18.54 6.04
C THR A 213 12.57 -18.47 7.19
N GLY A 214 12.64 -19.54 7.98
CA GLY A 214 13.60 -19.67 9.08
C GLY A 214 14.60 -20.76 8.80
N ARG A 215 15.88 -20.47 9.04
CA ARG A 215 16.99 -21.41 8.91
C ARG A 215 17.76 -21.50 10.22
N ILE A 216 18.10 -22.71 10.67
CA ILE A 216 18.94 -22.89 11.84
C ILE A 216 20.41 -22.82 11.40
N ARG A 217 21.16 -21.89 11.96
CA ARG A 217 22.60 -21.74 11.74
C ARG A 217 23.41 -22.84 12.47
N ALA A 218 24.62 -23.03 12.06
CA ALA A 218 25.51 -24.02 12.66
C ALA A 218 25.78 -23.81 14.18
N ASN A 219 25.62 -22.57 14.65
CA ASN A 219 25.75 -22.23 16.09
C ASN A 219 24.42 -22.42 16.86
N GLY A 220 23.36 -22.92 16.21
CA GLY A 220 22.05 -23.15 16.80
C GLY A 220 21.12 -21.93 16.85
N SER A 221 21.57 -20.75 16.39
CA SER A 221 20.71 -19.57 16.28
C SER A 221 19.83 -19.67 15.03
N THR A 222 18.70 -18.96 15.04
CA THR A 222 17.79 -18.88 13.90
C THR A 222 18.13 -17.68 13.03
N GLU A 223 18.13 -17.88 11.75
CA GLU A 223 18.15 -16.87 10.72
C GLU A 223 16.73 -16.71 10.15
N PHE A 224 16.22 -15.49 10.16
CA PHE A 224 14.96 -15.14 9.49
C PHE A 224 15.30 -14.45 8.18
N ILE A 225 14.70 -14.93 7.10
CA ILE A 225 14.96 -14.44 5.76
C ILE A 225 13.62 -14.06 5.16
N ASP A 226 13.43 -12.76 4.92
CA ASP A 226 12.25 -12.23 4.24
C ASP A 226 12.50 -12.24 2.73
N PHE A 227 11.50 -12.63 1.95
CA PHE A 227 11.54 -12.60 0.51
C PHE A 227 10.16 -12.32 -0.09
N ILE A 228 10.15 -11.90 -1.36
CA ILE A 228 8.96 -11.80 -2.19
C ILE A 228 8.97 -12.98 -3.15
N GLY A 229 7.84 -13.63 -3.33
CA GLY A 229 7.65 -14.70 -4.31
C GLY A 229 6.27 -14.61 -4.93
N ASN A 230 6.10 -15.18 -6.13
CA ASN A 230 4.81 -15.33 -6.80
C ASN A 230 4.17 -16.63 -6.30
N ALA A 231 3.42 -16.54 -5.23
CA ALA A 231 2.95 -17.73 -4.54
C ALA A 231 1.42 -17.84 -4.52
N ALA A 232 0.69 -16.83 -5.02
CA ALA A 232 -0.75 -16.77 -4.82
C ALA A 232 -1.51 -16.25 -6.04
N GLU A 233 -2.72 -16.75 -6.18
CA GLU A 233 -3.82 -16.12 -6.91
C GLU A 233 -4.82 -15.61 -5.88
N GLY A 234 -5.49 -14.50 -6.14
CA GLY A 234 -6.44 -13.93 -5.20
C GLY A 234 -7.52 -13.10 -5.87
N THR A 235 -8.64 -13.04 -5.18
CA THR A 235 -9.81 -12.27 -5.60
C THR A 235 -10.13 -11.22 -4.55
N ASN A 236 -10.39 -9.96 -4.99
CA ASN A 236 -10.91 -8.92 -4.12
C ASN A 236 -12.28 -8.48 -4.62
N ASN A 237 -13.27 -8.49 -3.74
CA ASN A 237 -14.59 -7.93 -4.00
C ASN A 237 -14.84 -6.79 -3.03
N GLY A 238 -15.35 -5.67 -3.51
CA GLY A 238 -15.59 -4.57 -2.59
C GLY A 238 -16.67 -3.59 -2.99
N VAL A 239 -17.04 -2.81 -1.99
CA VAL A 239 -17.96 -1.67 -2.10
C VAL A 239 -17.28 -0.49 -1.46
N GLU A 240 -17.25 0.64 -2.16
CA GLU A 240 -16.79 1.91 -1.62
C GLU A 240 -17.90 2.94 -1.67
N PHE A 241 -18.04 3.72 -0.62
CA PHE A 241 -18.96 4.81 -0.50
C PHE A 241 -18.31 6.02 0.13
N GLU A 242 -18.50 7.20 -0.47
CA GLU A 242 -18.06 8.48 0.08
C GLU A 242 -19.20 9.50 -0.01
N ALA A 243 -19.40 10.26 1.06
CA ALA A 243 -20.32 11.39 1.12
C ALA A 243 -19.65 12.59 1.79
N VAL A 244 -19.75 13.76 1.14
CA VAL A 244 -19.39 15.04 1.74
C VAL A 244 -20.59 15.96 1.63
N TRP A 245 -21.10 16.43 2.76
CA TRP A 245 -22.31 17.21 2.82
C TRP A 245 -22.13 18.51 3.62
N TYR A 246 -22.47 19.63 3.00
CA TYR A 246 -22.50 20.96 3.60
C TYR A 246 -23.94 21.46 3.73
N PRO A 247 -24.72 20.98 4.73
CA PRO A 247 -26.13 21.40 4.90
C PRO A 247 -26.26 22.89 5.20
N SER A 248 -25.19 23.53 5.63
CA SER A 248 -25.09 24.98 5.79
C SER A 248 -23.64 25.44 5.65
N GLU A 249 -23.40 26.73 5.52
CA GLU A 249 -22.03 27.33 5.52
C GLU A 249 -21.24 27.03 6.81
N ARG A 250 -21.89 26.58 7.87
CA ARG A 250 -21.29 26.33 9.19
C ARG A 250 -21.03 24.87 9.49
N LEU A 251 -21.70 23.97 8.78
CA LEU A 251 -21.66 22.54 9.07
C LEU A 251 -21.17 21.76 7.87
N GLY A 252 -20.08 21.03 8.04
CA GLY A 252 -19.58 20.03 7.12
C GLY A 252 -19.69 18.64 7.75
N LEU A 253 -20.17 17.68 6.96
CA LEU A 253 -20.25 16.26 7.33
C LEU A 253 -19.53 15.43 6.28
N THR A 254 -18.67 14.52 6.73
CA THR A 254 -17.96 13.59 5.85
C THR A 254 -18.23 12.17 6.32
N ALA A 255 -18.53 11.28 5.41
CA ALA A 255 -18.67 9.85 5.66
C ALA A 255 -17.97 9.06 4.57
N SER A 256 -17.20 8.03 4.93
CA SER A 256 -16.72 7.03 4.00
C SER A 256 -16.88 5.63 4.58
N LEU A 257 -17.13 4.66 3.72
CA LEU A 257 -17.25 3.25 4.06
C LEU A 257 -16.63 2.43 2.93
N GLY A 258 -15.66 1.59 3.27
CA GLY A 258 -15.15 0.52 2.43
C GLY A 258 -15.53 -0.83 3.02
N LEU A 259 -16.09 -1.69 2.21
CA LEU A 259 -16.32 -3.11 2.51
C LEU A 259 -15.45 -3.91 1.56
N LEU A 260 -14.72 -4.90 2.08
CA LEU A 260 -13.75 -5.67 1.31
C LEU A 260 -13.83 -7.15 1.70
N ASP A 261 -13.93 -8.00 0.69
CA ASP A 261 -13.71 -9.44 0.77
C ASP A 261 -12.51 -9.74 -0.13
N ALA A 262 -11.33 -9.95 0.46
CA ALA A 262 -10.05 -10.16 -0.22
C ALA A 262 -9.46 -11.49 0.21
N THR A 263 -9.61 -12.50 -0.63
CA THR A 263 -9.23 -13.89 -0.33
C THR A 263 -8.17 -14.41 -1.28
N PHE A 264 -7.40 -15.40 -0.83
CA PHE A 264 -6.55 -16.19 -1.69
C PHE A 264 -7.39 -17.30 -2.35
N ASP A 265 -7.38 -17.38 -3.68
CA ASP A 265 -7.99 -18.48 -4.42
C ASP A 265 -7.07 -19.70 -4.40
N SER A 266 -5.76 -19.47 -4.50
CA SER A 266 -4.72 -20.47 -4.41
C SER A 266 -3.48 -19.87 -3.75
N PHE A 267 -3.04 -20.45 -2.64
CA PHE A 267 -1.80 -20.00 -1.98
C PHE A 267 -1.16 -21.11 -1.14
N LEU A 268 0.06 -21.48 -1.50
CA LEU A 268 0.95 -22.30 -0.67
C LEU A 268 2.06 -21.40 -0.10
N ASN A 269 2.09 -21.26 1.22
CA ASN A 269 3.14 -20.48 1.86
C ASN A 269 4.49 -21.22 1.86
N SER A 270 5.56 -20.53 2.30
CA SER A 270 6.93 -21.10 2.36
C SER A 270 7.08 -22.37 3.21
N LYS A 271 6.07 -22.73 3.99
CA LYS A 271 6.01 -23.95 4.80
C LYS A 271 5.15 -25.05 4.19
N ASN A 272 4.75 -24.91 2.94
CA ASN A 272 3.80 -25.78 2.24
C ASN A 272 2.44 -25.90 2.95
N GLN A 273 2.01 -24.88 3.70
CA GLN A 273 0.66 -24.82 4.23
C GLN A 273 -0.24 -24.21 3.16
N ASP A 274 -1.36 -24.84 2.91
CA ASP A 274 -2.40 -24.34 2.01
C ASP A 274 -3.23 -23.27 2.74
N LEU A 275 -3.16 -22.04 2.24
CA LEU A 275 -3.90 -20.89 2.73
C LEU A 275 -5.01 -20.45 1.77
N SER A 276 -5.38 -21.30 0.81
CA SER A 276 -6.51 -21.05 -0.11
C SER A 276 -7.81 -20.84 0.67
N GLY A 277 -8.59 -19.84 0.27
CA GLY A 277 -9.81 -19.42 0.96
C GLY A 277 -9.61 -18.57 2.21
N ARG A 278 -8.36 -18.24 2.58
CA ARG A 278 -8.04 -17.35 3.68
C ARG A 278 -8.01 -15.90 3.20
N ASP A 279 -8.41 -14.96 4.08
CA ASP A 279 -8.25 -13.53 3.83
C ASP A 279 -6.78 -13.15 3.69
N GLN A 280 -6.49 -12.21 2.79
CA GLN A 280 -5.17 -11.64 2.58
C GLN A 280 -4.74 -10.81 3.79
N ALA A 281 -3.43 -10.70 4.03
CA ALA A 281 -2.92 -9.89 5.12
C ALA A 281 -3.20 -8.40 4.89
N HIS A 282 -3.46 -7.67 5.98
CA HIS A 282 -3.77 -6.24 5.98
C HIS A 282 -5.01 -5.85 5.14
N ALA A 283 -5.93 -6.76 4.93
CA ALA A 283 -7.19 -6.59 4.21
C ALA A 283 -8.38 -6.69 5.18
N PRO A 284 -8.70 -5.63 5.95
CA PRO A 284 -9.83 -5.63 6.87
C PRO A 284 -11.16 -5.70 6.11
N GLY A 285 -12.14 -6.45 6.63
CA GLY A 285 -13.46 -6.62 6.02
C GLY A 285 -14.25 -5.32 5.92
N TYR A 286 -13.99 -4.34 6.80
CA TYR A 286 -14.50 -2.98 6.64
C TYR A 286 -13.53 -1.91 7.17
N MET A 287 -13.64 -0.72 6.59
CA MET A 287 -13.12 0.54 7.12
C MET A 287 -14.20 1.61 7.00
N ALA A 288 -14.41 2.38 8.07
CA ALA A 288 -15.38 3.47 8.09
C ALA A 288 -14.79 4.73 8.73
N HIS A 289 -15.15 5.87 8.17
CA HIS A 289 -14.80 7.18 8.70
C HIS A 289 -16.04 8.08 8.72
N LEU A 290 -16.28 8.71 9.85
CA LEU A 290 -17.31 9.75 10.00
C LEU A 290 -16.63 10.98 10.58
N ALA A 291 -16.89 12.17 10.00
CA ALA A 291 -16.38 13.43 10.53
C ALA A 291 -17.43 14.52 10.50
N VAL A 292 -17.34 15.43 11.44
CA VAL A 292 -18.13 16.63 11.56
C VAL A 292 -17.24 17.83 11.79
N ASP A 293 -17.47 18.90 11.04
CA ASP A 293 -16.86 20.20 11.21
C ASP A 293 -17.97 21.25 11.39
N TYR A 294 -17.94 21.95 12.53
CA TYR A 294 -18.91 23.00 12.83
C TYR A 294 -18.22 24.31 13.18
N ASN A 295 -18.54 25.36 12.43
CA ASN A 295 -17.95 26.68 12.58
C ASN A 295 -19.01 27.70 12.98
N VAL A 296 -18.80 28.40 14.10
CA VAL A 296 -19.70 29.44 14.60
C VAL A 296 -18.94 30.62 15.20
N GLY A 297 -18.96 31.76 14.52
CA GLY A 297 -18.18 32.93 14.92
C GLY A 297 -16.68 32.60 14.94
N ALA A 298 -16.06 32.81 16.09
CA ALA A 298 -14.63 32.51 16.29
C ALA A 298 -14.36 31.05 16.66
N TRP A 299 -15.37 30.20 16.82
CA TRP A 299 -15.24 28.83 17.24
C TRP A 299 -15.29 27.87 16.06
N SER A 300 -14.39 26.88 16.08
CA SER A 300 -14.41 25.70 15.21
C SER A 300 -14.39 24.43 16.07
N ILE A 301 -15.32 23.52 15.80
CA ILE A 301 -15.46 22.24 16.48
C ILE A 301 -15.38 21.17 15.43
N ALA A 302 -14.42 20.26 15.57
CA ALA A 302 -14.25 19.12 14.67
C ALA A 302 -14.23 17.83 15.48
N GLY A 303 -14.82 16.77 14.93
CA GLY A 303 -14.76 15.43 15.52
C GLY A 303 -14.71 14.39 14.43
N SER A 304 -14.01 13.27 14.66
CA SER A 304 -14.03 12.10 13.80
C SER A 304 -14.16 10.81 14.57
N LEU A 305 -14.79 9.83 13.94
CA LEU A 305 -14.83 8.44 14.35
C LEU A 305 -14.27 7.61 13.21
N ASP A 306 -13.20 6.89 13.46
CA ASP A 306 -12.53 5.99 12.55
C ASP A 306 -12.71 4.56 13.04
N ALA A 307 -13.28 3.67 12.23
CA ALA A 307 -13.50 2.27 12.58
C ALA A 307 -12.82 1.36 11.56
N LYS A 308 -12.24 0.27 12.04
CA LYS A 308 -11.55 -0.73 11.23
C LYS A 308 -11.81 -2.12 11.78
N ASP A 309 -12.05 -3.07 10.87
CA ASP A 309 -12.24 -4.48 11.19
C ASP A 309 -10.91 -5.16 11.56
N ASP A 310 -11.00 -6.38 12.06
CA ASP A 310 -9.84 -7.23 12.25
C ASP A 310 -9.17 -7.55 10.90
N PHE A 311 -7.89 -7.90 10.96
CA PHE A 311 -7.11 -8.30 9.80
C PHE A 311 -5.91 -9.14 10.20
N TYR A 312 -5.50 -10.05 9.32
CA TYR A 312 -4.25 -10.78 9.50
C TYR A 312 -3.04 -9.87 9.37
N PHE A 313 -2.05 -10.01 10.25
CA PHE A 313 -0.82 -9.24 10.17
C PHE A 313 0.15 -9.75 9.11
N SER A 314 -0.01 -10.99 8.66
CA SER A 314 0.91 -11.63 7.73
C SER A 314 0.24 -12.80 7.01
N ASP A 315 0.73 -13.09 5.81
CA ASP A 315 0.34 -14.29 5.07
C ASP A 315 1.07 -15.56 5.56
N SER A 316 2.00 -15.43 6.51
CA SER A 316 2.79 -16.55 7.04
C SER A 316 2.29 -17.12 8.37
N HIS A 317 1.30 -16.49 9.02
CA HIS A 317 0.74 -16.93 10.30
C HIS A 317 -0.72 -16.47 10.48
N HIS A 318 -1.41 -17.02 11.51
CA HIS A 318 -2.83 -16.79 11.76
C HIS A 318 -3.12 -15.74 12.86
N VAL A 319 -2.16 -14.88 13.20
CA VAL A 319 -2.39 -13.83 14.19
C VAL A 319 -3.06 -12.64 13.53
N GLN A 320 -4.17 -12.19 14.13
CA GLN A 320 -4.99 -11.06 13.68
C GLN A 320 -4.95 -9.91 14.67
N SER A 321 -5.28 -8.71 14.19
CA SER A 321 -5.68 -7.60 15.05
C SER A 321 -7.09 -7.83 15.61
N ASP A 322 -7.44 -7.16 16.67
CA ASP A 322 -8.84 -6.95 17.04
C ASP A 322 -9.42 -5.78 16.22
N PRO A 323 -10.74 -5.75 15.95
CA PRO A 323 -11.37 -4.56 15.40
C PRO A 323 -11.31 -3.40 16.38
N TYR A 324 -11.27 -2.17 15.89
CA TYR A 324 -11.15 -1.00 16.75
C TYR A 324 -11.85 0.24 16.20
N GLU A 325 -12.16 1.17 17.10
CA GLU A 325 -12.78 2.46 16.81
C GLU A 325 -12.04 3.59 17.54
N LEU A 326 -11.68 4.63 16.79
CA LEU A 326 -10.92 5.77 17.34
C LEU A 326 -11.76 7.04 17.27
N LEU A 327 -12.05 7.62 18.43
CA LEU A 327 -12.72 8.91 18.52
C LEU A 327 -11.70 10.03 18.71
N ASN A 328 -11.75 11.03 17.81
CA ASN A 328 -10.91 12.21 17.85
C ASN A 328 -11.78 13.47 17.91
N MET A 329 -11.34 14.49 18.65
CA MET A 329 -12.04 15.78 18.72
C MET A 329 -11.06 16.94 18.80
N ARG A 330 -11.49 18.08 18.27
CA ARG A 330 -10.79 19.37 18.39
C ARG A 330 -11.79 20.51 18.56
N VAL A 331 -11.51 21.40 19.50
CA VAL A 331 -12.22 22.65 19.68
C VAL A 331 -11.21 23.78 19.59
N SER A 332 -11.42 24.72 18.67
CA SER A 332 -10.53 25.85 18.41
C SER A 332 -11.27 27.17 18.56
N TYR A 333 -10.59 28.15 19.12
CA TYR A 333 -11.01 29.54 19.13
C TYR A 333 -9.99 30.40 18.39
N SER A 334 -10.41 31.12 17.36
CA SER A 334 -9.51 31.89 16.48
C SER A 334 -9.89 33.35 16.46
N THR A 335 -8.88 34.20 16.51
CA THR A 335 -8.97 35.66 16.31
C THR A 335 -8.11 36.04 15.11
N GLU A 336 -8.08 37.30 14.74
CA GLU A 336 -7.20 37.83 13.68
C GLU A 336 -5.69 37.67 13.98
N ARG A 337 -5.30 37.54 15.25
CA ARG A 337 -3.90 37.54 15.68
C ARG A 337 -3.44 36.23 16.32
N TRP A 338 -4.34 35.41 16.81
CA TRP A 338 -3.99 34.17 17.49
C TRP A 338 -5.12 33.14 17.42
N SER A 339 -4.76 31.88 17.53
CA SER A 339 -5.69 30.80 17.74
C SER A 339 -5.26 29.92 18.91
N LEU A 340 -6.25 29.34 19.59
CA LEU A 340 -6.08 28.37 20.67
C LEU A 340 -6.93 27.14 20.35
N SER A 341 -6.32 25.97 20.32
CA SER A 341 -6.98 24.69 20.06
C SER A 341 -6.76 23.73 21.23
N LEU A 342 -7.82 23.16 21.74
CA LEU A 342 -7.79 21.97 22.58
C LEU A 342 -8.17 20.78 21.70
N TRP A 343 -7.36 19.74 21.73
CA TRP A 343 -7.61 18.56 20.93
C TRP A 343 -7.30 17.26 21.68
N GLY A 344 -7.93 16.17 21.26
CA GLY A 344 -7.65 14.85 21.74
C GLY A 344 -7.77 13.82 20.64
N ARG A 345 -6.86 12.84 20.65
CA ARG A 345 -6.84 11.68 19.79
C ARG A 345 -7.04 10.42 20.62
N ASN A 346 -7.69 9.43 20.04
CA ASN A 346 -8.05 8.20 20.73
C ASN A 346 -8.69 8.48 22.10
N LEU A 347 -9.74 9.31 22.10
CA LEU A 347 -10.38 9.77 23.37
C LEU A 347 -10.98 8.63 24.18
N THR A 348 -11.33 7.53 23.56
CA THR A 348 -11.85 6.30 24.19
C THR A 348 -10.76 5.47 24.85
N ASP A 349 -9.48 5.80 24.64
CA ASP A 349 -8.29 5.09 25.16
C ASP A 349 -8.27 3.62 24.71
N GLN A 350 -8.62 3.39 23.45
CA GLN A 350 -8.64 2.07 22.84
C GLN A 350 -7.22 1.56 22.63
N ASP A 351 -6.91 0.40 23.19
CA ASP A 351 -5.72 -0.34 22.82
C ASP A 351 -5.97 -1.05 21.48
N TYR A 352 -5.11 -0.81 20.47
CA TYR A 352 -5.25 -1.41 19.15
C TYR A 352 -3.89 -1.73 18.56
N ALA A 353 -3.80 -2.87 17.90
CA ALA A 353 -2.58 -3.30 17.23
C ALA A 353 -2.58 -2.86 15.76
N VAL A 354 -1.48 -2.22 15.33
CA VAL A 354 -1.29 -1.77 13.93
C VAL A 354 -0.38 -2.69 13.14
N ARG A 355 0.45 -3.47 13.82
CA ARG A 355 1.38 -4.41 13.23
C ARG A 355 1.62 -5.59 14.17
N GLY A 356 1.79 -6.78 13.60
CA GLY A 356 2.14 -7.98 14.34
C GLY A 356 3.32 -8.70 13.70
N PHE A 357 4.17 -9.26 14.57
CA PHE A 357 5.25 -10.17 14.19
C PHE A 357 5.05 -11.47 14.93
N PHE A 358 5.42 -12.55 14.31
CA PHE A 358 5.46 -13.83 14.98
C PHE A 358 6.90 -14.30 15.04
N PHE A 359 7.50 -14.15 16.22
CA PHE A 359 8.77 -14.77 16.50
C PHE A 359 8.53 -16.07 17.22
N GLY A 360 9.03 -17.14 16.70
CA GLY A 360 9.00 -18.25 17.55
C GLY A 360 8.66 -19.60 17.01
N GLU A 361 8.65 -19.80 15.72
CA GLU A 361 8.76 -21.20 15.26
C GLU A 361 10.02 -21.86 15.78
N PHE A 362 11.00 -21.05 16.20
CA PHE A 362 12.30 -21.51 16.69
C PHE A 362 12.62 -20.95 18.07
N GLY A 363 11.65 -20.31 18.74
CA GLY A 363 11.74 -19.84 20.11
C GLY A 363 13.01 -19.10 20.44
N ASN A 364 12.98 -17.77 20.48
CA ASN A 364 14.16 -16.97 20.77
C ASN A 364 14.27 -16.55 22.24
N ASP A 365 13.23 -16.74 23.05
CA ASP A 365 13.29 -16.43 24.47
C ASP A 365 13.54 -17.68 25.33
N PRO A 366 14.77 -17.85 25.83
CA PRO A 366 15.10 -19.00 26.68
C PRO A 366 14.32 -19.01 28.00
N ARG A 367 13.84 -17.84 28.47
CA ARG A 367 13.03 -17.74 29.70
C ARG A 367 11.66 -18.39 29.54
N LYS A 368 11.17 -18.45 28.30
CA LYS A 368 9.90 -19.07 27.91
C LYS A 368 10.08 -20.45 27.27
N GLY A 369 11.27 -21.05 27.41
CA GLY A 369 11.60 -22.34 26.80
C GLY A 369 11.55 -22.30 25.29
N TYR A 370 11.81 -21.13 24.69
CA TYR A 370 11.76 -20.91 23.24
C TYR A 370 10.36 -21.11 22.63
N ALA A 371 9.30 -20.92 23.39
CA ALA A 371 7.93 -21.02 22.88
C ALA A 371 7.63 -19.92 21.86
N PRO A 372 6.94 -20.25 20.77
CA PRO A 372 6.46 -19.23 19.80
C PRO A 372 5.46 -18.26 20.44
N GLU A 373 5.59 -16.98 20.15
CA GLU A 373 4.65 -15.96 20.62
C GLU A 373 4.49 -14.81 19.62
N PRO A 374 3.30 -14.18 19.54
CA PRO A 374 3.10 -12.99 18.76
C PRO A 374 3.67 -11.76 19.49
N TYR A 375 4.27 -10.86 18.72
CA TYR A 375 4.67 -9.52 19.15
C TYR A 375 3.83 -8.51 18.41
N LEU A 376 3.25 -7.55 19.14
CA LEU A 376 2.36 -6.55 18.59
C LEU A 376 2.94 -5.16 18.75
N GLN A 377 2.81 -4.34 17.72
CA GLN A 377 3.00 -2.91 17.81
C GLN A 377 1.65 -2.25 17.96
N PHE A 378 1.45 -1.55 19.07
CA PHE A 378 0.24 -0.80 19.34
C PHE A 378 0.25 0.56 18.64
N GLY A 379 -0.93 1.07 18.34
CA GLY A 379 -1.16 2.42 17.88
C GLY A 379 -1.02 3.45 19.01
N GLU A 380 -1.31 4.71 18.71
CA GLU A 380 -1.21 5.78 19.71
C GLU A 380 -2.22 5.60 20.85
N PRO A 381 -1.80 5.70 22.12
CA PRO A 381 -2.73 5.77 23.25
C PRO A 381 -3.52 7.08 23.19
N ARG A 382 -4.46 7.28 24.13
CA ARG A 382 -5.13 8.58 24.26
C ARG A 382 -4.13 9.71 24.48
N ILE A 383 -4.18 10.70 23.57
CA ILE A 383 -3.37 11.91 23.66
C ILE A 383 -4.30 13.11 23.73
N ILE A 384 -4.05 14.00 24.69
CA ILE A 384 -4.74 15.28 24.80
C ILE A 384 -3.69 16.40 24.72
N GLY A 385 -3.95 17.40 23.92
CA GLY A 385 -3.00 18.49 23.69
C GLY A 385 -3.67 19.86 23.53
N VAL A 386 -2.85 20.89 23.69
CA VAL A 386 -3.22 22.29 23.46
C VAL A 386 -2.24 22.87 22.45
N THR A 387 -2.77 23.54 21.44
CA THR A 387 -1.98 24.26 20.44
C THR A 387 -2.33 25.74 20.51
N TYR A 388 -1.34 26.58 20.65
CA TYR A 388 -1.46 28.03 20.57
C TYR A 388 -0.62 28.57 19.42
N GLU A 389 -1.25 29.30 18.48
CA GLU A 389 -0.62 29.89 17.31
C GLU A 389 -0.78 31.39 17.32
N VAL A 390 0.27 32.12 16.93
CA VAL A 390 0.29 33.57 16.80
C VAL A 390 0.70 33.94 15.39
N GLN A 391 -0.06 34.83 14.76
CA GLN A 391 0.34 35.48 13.53
C GLN A 391 1.14 36.77 13.88
N LEU A 392 2.40 36.81 13.44
CA LEU A 392 3.34 37.93 13.66
C LEU A 392 3.25 38.98 12.52
#